data_fd4f49357959691940696c209d62f13e
#
_entry.id   fd4f49357959691940696c209d62f13e
#
_cell.length_a   1.000
_cell.length_b   1.000
_cell.length_c   1.000
_cell.angle_alpha   90.00
_cell.angle_beta   90.00
_cell.angle_gamma   90.00
#
_symmetry.space_group_name_H-M   'P 1'
#
loop_
_entity.id
_entity.type
_entity.pdbx_description
1 polymer ?
#
loop_
_entity_poly.entity_id
_entity_poly.type
_entity_poly.pdbx_seq_one_letter_code
_entity_poly.pdbx_strand_id
1 'polypeptide(L)'
;MGGTIEIPERSGVAFRMAGGELLTVIDPRGEQVADLLAFNADDVDEVISSGRTLDYAETIRLTAGHKLYSNRSNVLLEIVEDDVGVHDFLLTPCSFDTFKHFYPHLPPHRGCFGNLAAALEPYGVAPDRIPVAFNCFMNVPVDGGTGRLKVLPPVSKAGDRIVFRAAMDVVVGLTACSAPDSNGGTFKPIHYRVDRPT
;
A
#
# COMPACT_ATOMS: atom_id res chain seq x y z
N MET A 1 5.98 -3.51 22.60
CA MET A 1 5.48 -2.61 21.53
C MET A 1 6.68 -2.07 20.78
N GLY A 2 6.68 -2.22 19.46
CA GLY A 2 7.70 -1.61 18.59
C GLY A 2 7.56 -0.09 18.62
N GLY A 3 8.69 0.64 18.46
CA GLY A 3 8.63 2.10 18.27
C GLY A 3 7.98 2.44 16.93
N THR A 4 7.31 3.58 16.86
CA THR A 4 6.82 4.11 15.58
C THR A 4 7.98 4.58 14.71
N ILE A 5 8.01 4.16 13.45
CA ILE A 5 9.04 4.48 12.48
C ILE A 5 8.43 5.40 11.41
N GLU A 6 9.13 6.46 11.06
CA GLU A 6 8.76 7.36 9.98
C GLU A 6 9.32 6.89 8.65
N ILE A 7 8.48 6.85 7.63
CA ILE A 7 8.86 6.79 6.21
C ILE A 7 8.82 8.22 5.70
N PRO A 8 9.96 8.83 5.38
CA PRO A 8 9.96 10.19 4.84
C PRO A 8 9.11 10.34 3.60
N GLU A 9 8.64 11.54 3.33
CA GLU A 9 7.88 11.83 2.13
C GLU A 9 8.59 11.31 0.87
N ARG A 10 7.82 10.78 -0.08
CA ARG A 10 8.29 10.30 -1.38
C ARG A 10 9.40 9.23 -1.30
N SER A 11 9.39 8.44 -0.23
CA SER A 11 10.33 7.35 -0.01
C SER A 11 9.63 6.01 0.28
N GLY A 12 10.40 4.96 0.50
CA GLY A 12 9.86 3.62 0.81
C GLY A 12 10.83 2.78 1.61
N VAL A 13 10.29 1.79 2.28
CA VAL A 13 11.01 0.81 3.10
C VAL A 13 10.51 -0.60 2.80
N ALA A 14 11.33 -1.60 3.15
CA ALA A 14 10.86 -2.98 3.22
C ALA A 14 11.37 -3.64 4.51
N PHE A 15 10.59 -4.57 5.05
CA PHE A 15 10.89 -5.27 6.29
C PHE A 15 10.17 -6.62 6.33
N ARG A 16 10.63 -7.51 7.22
CA ARG A 16 9.97 -8.79 7.49
C ARG A 16 8.97 -8.66 8.63
N MET A 17 7.91 -9.45 8.54
CA MET A 17 6.97 -9.70 9.63
C MET A 17 6.78 -11.20 9.77
N ALA A 18 6.73 -11.68 11.01
CA ALA A 18 6.34 -13.04 11.30
C ALA A 18 4.81 -13.20 11.29
N GLY A 19 4.34 -14.41 11.01
CA GLY A 19 2.92 -14.75 11.12
C GLY A 19 2.35 -14.39 12.50
N GLY A 20 1.21 -13.70 12.50
CA GLY A 20 0.54 -13.19 13.69
C GLY A 20 0.93 -11.78 14.10
N GLU A 21 2.06 -11.22 13.63
CA GLU A 21 2.43 -9.82 13.93
C GLU A 21 1.46 -8.84 13.31
N LEU A 22 1.35 -7.67 13.93
CA LEU A 22 0.46 -6.58 13.52
C LEU A 22 1.27 -5.44 12.92
N LEU A 23 0.93 -5.04 11.69
CA LEU A 23 1.43 -3.83 11.05
C LEU A 23 0.38 -2.73 11.20
N THR A 24 0.72 -1.66 11.90
CA THR A 24 -0.05 -0.42 11.93
C THR A 24 0.56 0.56 10.94
N VAL A 25 -0.20 0.99 9.93
CA VAL A 25 0.14 2.07 9.00
C VAL A 25 -0.65 3.30 9.42
N ILE A 26 0.02 4.43 9.61
CA ILE A 26 -0.57 5.66 10.16
C ILE A 26 -0.33 6.80 9.18
N ASP A 27 -1.36 7.57 8.89
CA ASP A 27 -1.25 8.87 8.24
C ASP A 27 -1.10 9.97 9.31
N PRO A 28 0.14 10.43 9.62
CA PRO A 28 0.35 11.32 10.76
C PRO A 28 -0.18 12.74 10.55
N ARG A 29 -0.42 13.14 9.29
CA ARG A 29 -0.83 14.51 8.95
C ARG A 29 -2.14 14.62 8.19
N GLY A 30 -2.72 13.50 7.76
CA GLY A 30 -3.89 13.45 6.90
C GLY A 30 -3.57 13.64 5.41
N GLU A 31 -4.45 13.12 4.57
CA GLU A 31 -4.36 13.23 3.10
C GLU A 31 -3.04 12.69 2.51
N GLN A 32 -2.49 11.57 3.06
CA GLN A 32 -1.30 10.92 2.55
C GLN A 32 -1.57 9.43 2.25
N VAL A 33 -1.23 9.01 1.05
CA VAL A 33 -1.34 7.61 0.59
C VAL A 33 -0.07 6.83 0.94
N ALA A 34 -0.24 5.56 1.27
CA ALA A 34 0.85 4.58 1.41
C ALA A 34 0.59 3.37 0.51
N ASP A 35 1.52 3.08 -0.42
CA ASP A 35 1.43 1.89 -1.25
C ASP A 35 2.03 0.72 -0.48
N LEU A 36 1.26 -0.35 -0.26
CA LEU A 36 1.64 -1.54 0.48
C LEU A 36 1.71 -2.76 -0.44
N LEU A 37 2.81 -3.50 -0.34
CA LEU A 37 3.00 -4.81 -0.93
C LEU A 37 3.30 -5.83 0.17
N ALA A 38 2.91 -7.08 -0.04
CA ALA A 38 3.27 -8.21 0.80
C ALA A 38 3.65 -9.40 -0.07
N PHE A 39 4.75 -10.04 0.27
CA PHE A 39 5.28 -11.25 -0.37
C PHE A 39 5.42 -12.34 0.69
N ASN A 40 5.23 -13.59 0.33
CA ASN A 40 5.61 -14.71 1.19
C ASN A 40 7.13 -14.65 1.45
N ALA A 41 7.55 -14.68 2.72
CA ALA A 41 8.95 -14.52 3.10
C ALA A 41 9.86 -15.68 2.67
N ASP A 42 9.26 -16.86 2.43
CA ASP A 42 9.97 -18.07 1.99
C ASP A 42 10.00 -18.22 0.46
N ASP A 43 9.06 -17.56 -0.24
CA ASP A 43 8.94 -17.61 -1.70
C ASP A 43 8.34 -16.31 -2.23
N VAL A 44 9.19 -15.37 -2.62
CA VAL A 44 8.81 -14.04 -3.11
C VAL A 44 8.08 -14.06 -4.47
N ASP A 45 7.96 -15.20 -5.12
CA ASP A 45 7.06 -15.37 -6.28
C ASP A 45 5.59 -15.43 -5.85
N GLU A 46 5.33 -15.65 -4.57
CA GLU A 46 4.01 -15.53 -3.99
C GLU A 46 3.81 -14.12 -3.41
N VAL A 47 2.97 -13.34 -4.07
CA VAL A 47 2.76 -11.93 -3.78
C VAL A 47 1.28 -11.58 -3.72
N ILE A 48 0.95 -10.53 -2.97
CA ILE A 48 -0.39 -9.95 -2.89
C ILE A 48 -0.99 -9.75 -4.30
N SER A 49 -2.27 -10.12 -4.45
CA SER A 49 -3.00 -10.08 -5.72
C SER A 49 -4.28 -9.27 -5.60
N SER A 50 -4.34 -8.16 -6.30
CA SER A 50 -5.56 -7.35 -6.44
C SER A 50 -6.71 -8.19 -6.97
N GLY A 51 -6.51 -8.87 -8.11
CA GLY A 51 -7.56 -9.66 -8.74
C GLY A 51 -8.14 -10.76 -7.83
N ARG A 52 -7.28 -11.54 -7.13
CA ARG A 52 -7.75 -12.57 -6.19
C ARG A 52 -8.51 -11.98 -5.01
N THR A 53 -7.99 -10.87 -4.48
CA THR A 53 -8.59 -10.22 -3.31
C THR A 53 -9.97 -9.65 -3.63
N LEU A 54 -10.10 -8.92 -4.74
CA LEU A 54 -11.36 -8.31 -5.13
C LEU A 54 -12.40 -9.35 -5.55
N ASP A 55 -11.97 -10.43 -6.24
CA ASP A 55 -12.82 -11.55 -6.61
C ASP A 55 -13.43 -12.23 -5.38
N TYR A 56 -12.59 -12.54 -4.38
CA TYR A 56 -13.06 -13.23 -3.17
C TYR A 56 -13.82 -12.35 -2.19
N ALA A 57 -13.54 -11.05 -2.19
CA ALA A 57 -14.26 -10.08 -1.38
C ALA A 57 -15.59 -9.62 -2.02
N GLU A 58 -15.79 -9.88 -3.33
CA GLU A 58 -16.94 -9.41 -4.14
C GLU A 58 -17.18 -7.89 -4.01
N THR A 59 -16.09 -7.12 -3.71
CA THR A 59 -16.14 -5.68 -3.54
C THR A 59 -14.78 -5.04 -3.78
N ILE A 60 -14.79 -3.78 -4.25
CA ILE A 60 -13.61 -2.92 -4.30
C ILE A 60 -13.37 -2.14 -3.01
N ARG A 61 -14.32 -2.19 -2.06
CA ARG A 61 -14.24 -1.48 -0.78
C ARG A 61 -13.74 -2.42 0.31
N LEU A 62 -12.43 -2.48 0.45
CA LEU A 62 -11.76 -3.32 1.42
C LEU A 62 -11.51 -2.52 2.70
N THR A 63 -11.93 -3.06 3.84
CA THR A 63 -11.78 -2.47 5.19
C THR A 63 -11.65 -3.58 6.22
N ALA A 64 -11.77 -3.27 7.51
CA ALA A 64 -11.64 -4.26 8.60
C ALA A 64 -12.50 -5.51 8.37
N GLY A 65 -11.91 -6.68 8.59
CA GLY A 65 -12.50 -8.00 8.33
C GLY A 65 -12.16 -8.59 6.96
N HIS A 66 -11.68 -7.79 6.00
CA HIS A 66 -11.25 -8.30 4.71
C HIS A 66 -9.82 -8.87 4.76
N LYS A 67 -9.57 -9.85 3.90
CA LYS A 67 -8.28 -10.52 3.73
C LYS A 67 -7.66 -10.13 2.41
N LEU A 68 -6.34 -9.95 2.40
CA LEU A 68 -5.56 -9.70 1.20
C LEU A 68 -4.90 -11.02 0.78
N TYR A 69 -5.31 -11.51 -0.39
CA TYR A 69 -4.90 -12.80 -0.92
C TYR A 69 -3.70 -12.68 -1.85
N SER A 70 -2.90 -13.73 -1.88
CA SER A 70 -1.79 -13.87 -2.83
C SER A 70 -2.28 -14.33 -4.21
N ASN A 71 -1.37 -14.26 -5.20
CA ASN A 71 -1.54 -14.86 -6.53
C ASN A 71 -1.74 -16.39 -6.50
N ARG A 72 -1.48 -17.03 -5.34
CA ARG A 72 -1.72 -18.48 -5.08
C ARG A 72 -2.93 -18.71 -4.18
N SER A 73 -3.73 -17.67 -3.91
CA SER A 73 -4.95 -17.74 -3.09
C SER A 73 -4.72 -18.01 -1.59
N ASN A 74 -3.49 -17.90 -1.10
CA ASN A 74 -3.23 -17.88 0.33
C ASN A 74 -3.49 -16.48 0.90
N VAL A 75 -3.91 -16.40 2.16
CA VAL A 75 -4.01 -15.13 2.86
C VAL A 75 -2.63 -14.68 3.28
N LEU A 76 -2.18 -13.50 2.84
CA LEU A 76 -0.94 -12.89 3.31
C LEU A 76 -1.20 -11.93 4.47
N LEU A 77 -2.21 -11.09 4.35
CA LEU A 77 -2.58 -10.10 5.36
C LEU A 77 -4.10 -10.12 5.60
N GLU A 78 -4.51 -9.76 6.82
CA GLU A 78 -5.90 -9.50 7.18
C GLU A 78 -6.01 -8.06 7.72
N ILE A 79 -6.97 -7.28 7.25
CA ILE A 79 -7.26 -5.95 7.80
C ILE A 79 -8.04 -6.13 9.09
N VAL A 80 -7.46 -5.76 10.24
CA VAL A 80 -8.08 -5.98 11.55
C VAL A 80 -8.65 -4.71 12.17
N GLU A 81 -8.09 -3.54 11.84
CA GLU A 81 -8.63 -2.23 12.23
C GLU A 81 -8.47 -1.26 11.05
N ASP A 82 -9.40 -0.32 10.91
CA ASP A 82 -9.39 0.68 9.85
C ASP A 82 -10.23 1.90 10.25
N ASP A 83 -9.60 3.05 10.36
CA ASP A 83 -10.26 4.30 10.76
C ASP A 83 -10.89 5.04 9.55
N VAL A 84 -10.55 4.64 8.30
CA VAL A 84 -10.87 5.42 7.10
C VAL A 84 -11.90 4.74 6.19
N GLY A 85 -11.76 3.43 5.95
CA GLY A 85 -12.65 2.65 5.07
C GLY A 85 -12.57 3.04 3.58
N VAL A 86 -11.56 3.80 3.18
CA VAL A 86 -11.35 4.23 1.80
C VAL A 86 -9.92 3.95 1.39
N HIS A 87 -9.76 2.94 0.55
CA HIS A 87 -8.49 2.47 0.01
C HIS A 87 -8.67 2.10 -1.45
N ASP A 88 -7.57 2.00 -2.18
CA ASP A 88 -7.58 1.53 -3.56
C ASP A 88 -6.75 0.25 -3.73
N PHE A 89 -7.23 -0.66 -4.57
CA PHE A 89 -6.49 -1.85 -4.96
C PHE A 89 -6.62 -2.11 -6.47
N LEU A 90 -6.86 -1.03 -7.24
CA LEU A 90 -7.02 -1.07 -8.69
C LEU A 90 -5.80 -0.49 -9.41
N LEU A 91 -5.18 0.55 -8.84
CA LEU A 91 -4.10 1.29 -9.48
C LEU A 91 -2.72 0.81 -9.04
N THR A 92 -1.79 0.77 -10.00
CA THR A 92 -0.40 0.38 -9.73
C THR A 92 0.35 1.48 -8.98
N PRO A 93 1.44 1.15 -8.26
CA PRO A 93 2.34 2.15 -7.73
C PRO A 93 2.79 3.12 -8.80
N CYS A 94 2.75 4.43 -8.52
CA CYS A 94 3.19 5.44 -9.47
C CYS A 94 4.67 5.21 -9.86
N SER A 95 4.98 5.29 -11.16
CA SER A 95 6.31 5.03 -11.71
C SER A 95 6.90 6.28 -12.36
N PHE A 96 8.14 6.19 -12.82
CA PHE A 96 8.75 7.21 -13.66
C PHE A 96 7.88 7.56 -14.87
N ASP A 97 7.29 6.55 -15.52
CA ASP A 97 6.41 6.77 -16.67
C ASP A 97 5.07 7.39 -16.27
N THR A 98 4.55 7.10 -15.08
CA THR A 98 3.39 7.79 -14.50
C THR A 98 3.66 9.29 -14.38
N PHE A 99 4.84 9.67 -13.86
CA PHE A 99 5.23 11.09 -13.75
C PHE A 99 5.39 11.74 -15.13
N LYS A 100 6.00 11.06 -16.07
CA LYS A 100 6.14 11.53 -17.44
C LYS A 100 4.78 11.74 -18.14
N HIS A 101 3.82 10.87 -17.85
CA HIS A 101 2.50 10.91 -18.49
C HIS A 101 1.57 11.97 -17.88
N PHE A 102 1.44 11.98 -16.55
CA PHE A 102 0.48 12.86 -15.86
C PHE A 102 1.08 14.19 -15.37
N TYR A 103 2.39 14.21 -15.12
CA TYR A 103 3.08 15.36 -14.52
C TYR A 103 4.31 15.80 -15.32
N PRO A 104 4.19 16.01 -16.66
CA PRO A 104 5.35 16.34 -17.49
C PRO A 104 6.00 17.69 -17.16
N HIS A 105 5.31 18.51 -16.38
CA HIS A 105 5.80 19.83 -15.90
C HIS A 105 6.60 19.72 -14.58
N LEU A 106 6.61 18.55 -13.94
CA LEU A 106 7.37 18.32 -12.70
C LEU A 106 8.73 17.68 -13.02
N PRO A 107 9.73 17.87 -12.13
CA PRO A 107 10.98 17.14 -12.23
C PRO A 107 10.74 15.62 -12.26
N PRO A 108 11.51 14.86 -13.04
CA PRO A 108 11.41 13.41 -13.09
C PRO A 108 11.55 12.79 -11.69
N HIS A 109 10.70 11.79 -11.39
CA HIS A 109 10.74 11.07 -10.13
C HIS A 109 10.49 9.58 -10.35
N ARG A 110 11.21 8.73 -9.62
CA ARG A 110 11.07 7.26 -9.77
C ARG A 110 9.75 6.70 -9.27
N GLY A 111 8.97 7.52 -8.52
CA GLY A 111 7.68 7.14 -7.98
C GLY A 111 7.73 6.09 -6.88
N CYS A 112 6.56 5.65 -6.43
CA CYS A 112 6.42 4.56 -5.47
C CYS A 112 6.98 3.25 -6.00
N PHE A 113 6.78 2.96 -7.30
CA PHE A 113 7.36 1.80 -7.96
C PHE A 113 8.87 1.72 -7.78
N GLY A 114 9.60 2.80 -8.09
CA GLY A 114 11.05 2.83 -7.93
C GLY A 114 11.50 2.82 -6.47
N ASN A 115 10.69 3.37 -5.55
CA ASN A 115 10.94 3.30 -4.11
C ASN A 115 10.79 1.86 -3.60
N LEU A 116 9.72 1.16 -4.00
CA LEU A 116 9.48 -0.24 -3.66
C LEU A 116 10.54 -1.15 -4.25
N ALA A 117 10.90 -0.97 -5.54
CA ALA A 117 11.92 -1.77 -6.20
C ALA A 117 13.26 -1.70 -5.44
N ALA A 118 13.70 -0.48 -5.06
CA ALA A 118 14.93 -0.30 -4.32
C ALA A 118 14.88 -0.88 -2.89
N ALA A 119 13.73 -0.75 -2.21
CA ALA A 119 13.55 -1.27 -0.85
C ALA A 119 13.46 -2.80 -0.81
N LEU A 120 12.89 -3.42 -1.85
CA LEU A 120 12.65 -4.87 -1.93
C LEU A 120 13.82 -5.64 -2.56
N GLU A 121 14.77 -4.96 -3.21
CA GLU A 121 15.96 -5.59 -3.81
C GLU A 121 16.72 -6.51 -2.83
N PRO A 122 16.99 -6.10 -1.56
CA PRO A 122 17.69 -6.96 -0.58
C PRO A 122 16.94 -8.25 -0.23
N TYR A 123 15.66 -8.32 -0.54
CA TYR A 123 14.79 -9.49 -0.32
C TYR A 123 14.64 -10.37 -1.56
N GLY A 124 15.36 -10.06 -2.65
CA GLY A 124 15.36 -10.83 -3.88
C GLY A 124 14.17 -10.59 -4.80
N VAL A 125 13.41 -9.52 -4.57
CA VAL A 125 12.28 -9.15 -5.43
C VAL A 125 12.76 -8.31 -6.61
N ALA A 126 12.62 -8.83 -7.82
CA ALA A 126 12.93 -8.11 -9.04
C ALA A 126 11.84 -7.06 -9.36
N PRO A 127 12.19 -5.91 -10.01
CA PRO A 127 11.22 -4.84 -10.28
C PRO A 127 9.98 -5.27 -11.09
N ASP A 128 10.13 -6.19 -12.01
CA ASP A 128 9.05 -6.75 -12.84
C ASP A 128 8.09 -7.67 -12.06
N ARG A 129 8.41 -7.99 -10.81
CA ARG A 129 7.57 -8.74 -9.88
C ARG A 129 6.69 -7.85 -9.01
N ILE A 130 6.83 -6.53 -9.09
CA ILE A 130 6.00 -5.57 -8.33
C ILE A 130 4.61 -5.48 -8.99
N PRO A 131 3.55 -5.96 -8.31
CA PRO A 131 2.19 -5.94 -8.83
C PRO A 131 1.47 -4.63 -8.49
N VAL A 132 0.14 -4.62 -8.66
CA VAL A 132 -0.74 -3.61 -8.07
C VAL A 132 -0.58 -3.64 -6.55
N ALA A 133 -0.33 -2.48 -5.93
CA ALA A 133 -0.22 -2.35 -4.48
C ALA A 133 -1.59 -2.14 -3.84
N PHE A 134 -1.74 -2.54 -2.58
CA PHE A 134 -2.83 -2.06 -1.74
C PHE A 134 -2.51 -0.63 -1.30
N ASN A 135 -3.21 0.33 -1.90
CA ASN A 135 -2.97 1.76 -1.72
C ASN A 135 -3.77 2.25 -0.50
N CYS A 136 -3.16 2.18 0.69
CA CYS A 136 -3.77 2.64 1.94
C CYS A 136 -4.16 4.12 1.84
N PHE A 137 -5.39 4.44 2.26
CA PHE A 137 -5.97 5.80 2.29
C PHE A 137 -6.23 6.42 0.91
N MET A 138 -5.92 5.73 -0.20
CA MET A 138 -6.12 6.28 -1.54
C MET A 138 -7.61 6.34 -1.91
N ASN A 139 -8.07 7.50 -2.34
CA ASN A 139 -9.45 7.76 -2.70
C ASN A 139 -9.65 7.73 -4.22
N VAL A 140 -10.15 6.60 -4.72
CA VAL A 140 -10.43 6.37 -6.15
C VAL A 140 -11.88 5.94 -6.32
N PRO A 141 -12.84 6.88 -6.38
CA PRO A 141 -14.20 6.54 -6.72
C PRO A 141 -14.29 5.96 -8.13
N VAL A 142 -15.10 4.90 -8.26
CA VAL A 142 -15.44 4.25 -9.51
C VAL A 142 -16.88 4.56 -9.85
N ASP A 143 -17.12 5.14 -11.02
CA ASP A 143 -18.45 5.34 -11.53
C ASP A 143 -19.02 4.03 -12.10
N GLY A 144 -20.01 3.46 -11.47
CA GLY A 144 -20.58 2.17 -11.84
C GLY A 144 -21.29 2.15 -13.21
N GLY A 145 -21.72 3.31 -13.72
CA GLY A 145 -22.39 3.41 -15.01
C GLY A 145 -21.44 3.55 -16.20
N THR A 146 -20.30 4.23 -15.99
CA THR A 146 -19.34 4.52 -17.06
C THR A 146 -18.01 3.78 -16.91
N GLY A 147 -17.74 3.19 -15.73
CA GLY A 147 -16.45 2.58 -15.39
C GLY A 147 -15.32 3.59 -15.19
N ARG A 148 -15.60 4.90 -15.13
CA ARG A 148 -14.56 5.92 -14.94
C ARG A 148 -13.97 5.87 -13.55
N LEU A 149 -12.65 5.99 -13.49
CA LEU A 149 -11.86 6.15 -12.28
C LEU A 149 -11.44 7.61 -12.13
N LYS A 150 -11.42 8.12 -10.90
CA LYS A 150 -10.92 9.46 -10.61
C LYS A 150 -10.10 9.42 -9.32
N VAL A 151 -8.85 9.83 -9.39
CA VAL A 151 -8.03 10.04 -8.19
C VAL A 151 -8.46 11.36 -7.54
N LEU A 152 -8.83 11.28 -6.26
CA LEU A 152 -9.19 12.41 -5.43
C LEU A 152 -8.26 12.47 -4.21
N PRO A 153 -8.15 13.63 -3.53
CA PRO A 153 -7.46 13.71 -2.25
C PRO A 153 -7.99 12.64 -1.28
N PRO A 154 -7.13 12.04 -0.46
CA PRO A 154 -7.54 11.14 0.59
C PRO A 154 -8.52 11.78 1.55
N VAL A 155 -9.38 10.98 2.17
CA VAL A 155 -10.32 11.44 3.21
C VAL A 155 -9.76 11.23 4.62
N SER A 156 -8.56 10.64 4.71
CA SER A 156 -7.86 10.42 5.98
C SER A 156 -7.52 11.73 6.67
N LYS A 157 -7.57 11.69 8.01
CA LYS A 157 -7.22 12.78 8.91
C LYS A 157 -5.91 12.47 9.62
N ALA A 158 -5.33 13.48 10.22
CA ALA A 158 -4.11 13.32 11.01
C ALA A 158 -4.31 12.31 12.15
N GLY A 159 -3.50 11.24 12.14
CA GLY A 159 -3.53 10.15 13.11
C GLY A 159 -4.38 8.96 12.70
N ASP A 160 -5.16 9.02 11.62
CA ASP A 160 -5.90 7.88 11.11
C ASP A 160 -4.96 6.73 10.72
N ARG A 161 -5.42 5.50 10.94
CA ARG A 161 -4.60 4.30 10.76
C ARG A 161 -5.40 3.15 10.16
N ILE A 162 -4.65 2.22 9.58
CA ILE A 162 -5.12 0.90 9.21
C ILE A 162 -4.17 -0.14 9.82
N VAL A 163 -4.71 -1.25 10.33
CA VAL A 163 -3.93 -2.30 10.97
C VAL A 163 -4.12 -3.61 10.22
N PHE A 164 -3.00 -4.24 9.88
CA PHE A 164 -2.96 -5.54 9.23
C PHE A 164 -2.37 -6.59 10.17
N ARG A 165 -2.94 -7.80 10.16
CA ARG A 165 -2.32 -8.99 10.75
C ARG A 165 -1.65 -9.81 9.64
N ALA A 166 -0.40 -10.19 9.82
CA ALA A 166 0.27 -11.14 8.96
C ALA A 166 -0.32 -12.55 9.18
N ALA A 167 -0.80 -13.20 8.12
CA ALA A 167 -1.33 -14.57 8.24
C ALA A 167 -0.23 -15.63 8.14
N MET A 168 0.94 -15.27 7.63
CA MET A 168 2.17 -16.05 7.55
C MET A 168 3.36 -15.12 7.60
N ASP A 169 4.58 -15.67 7.58
CA ASP A 169 5.79 -14.85 7.47
C ASP A 169 5.81 -14.13 6.12
N VAL A 170 5.95 -12.80 6.16
CA VAL A 170 5.90 -11.96 4.96
C VAL A 170 7.05 -10.96 4.89
N VAL A 171 7.43 -10.60 3.66
CA VAL A 171 8.19 -9.37 3.37
C VAL A 171 7.20 -8.30 2.94
N VAL A 172 7.21 -7.18 3.64
CA VAL A 172 6.35 -6.03 3.35
C VAL A 172 7.17 -4.94 2.69
N GLY A 173 6.67 -4.39 1.57
CA GLY A 173 7.11 -3.11 1.01
C GLY A 173 6.09 -2.03 1.32
N LEU A 174 6.53 -0.85 1.77
CA LEU A 174 5.65 0.25 2.15
C LEU A 174 6.26 1.59 1.74
N THR A 175 5.43 2.50 1.19
CA THR A 175 5.88 3.83 0.76
C THR A 175 5.08 4.95 1.41
N ALA A 176 5.65 6.16 1.42
CA ALA A 176 4.90 7.41 1.43
C ALA A 176 4.74 7.88 -0.03
N CYS A 177 3.53 7.85 -0.56
CA CYS A 177 3.26 8.04 -1.99
C CYS A 177 3.79 9.36 -2.53
N SER A 178 4.28 9.30 -3.78
CA SER A 178 4.99 10.39 -4.43
C SER A 178 4.14 11.20 -5.43
N ALA A 179 2.92 10.74 -5.76
CA ALA A 179 2.07 11.38 -6.77
C ALA A 179 1.27 12.54 -6.15
N PRO A 180 1.33 13.78 -6.71
CA PRO A 180 0.67 14.95 -6.11
C PRO A 180 -0.84 14.77 -5.92
N ASP A 181 -1.55 14.36 -6.97
CA ASP A 181 -3.02 14.28 -6.95
C ASP A 181 -3.55 13.27 -5.92
N SER A 182 -2.77 12.20 -5.68
CA SER A 182 -3.12 11.18 -4.68
C SER A 182 -2.96 11.68 -3.24
N ASN A 183 -2.31 12.84 -3.01
CA ASN A 183 -1.93 13.32 -1.68
C ASN A 183 -2.41 14.76 -1.41
N GLY A 184 -3.49 15.19 -2.07
CA GLY A 184 -4.04 16.53 -1.88
C GLY A 184 -3.10 17.67 -2.30
N GLY A 185 -2.17 17.41 -3.24
CA GLY A 185 -1.22 18.37 -3.78
C GLY A 185 0.02 18.62 -2.90
N THR A 186 0.16 17.91 -1.77
CA THR A 186 1.31 18.04 -0.85
C THR A 186 1.88 16.67 -0.50
N PHE A 187 3.16 16.60 -0.13
CA PHE A 187 3.80 15.37 0.30
C PHE A 187 3.99 15.38 1.81
N LYS A 188 3.76 14.22 2.41
CA LYS A 188 3.83 14.03 3.86
C LYS A 188 4.45 12.66 4.16
N PRO A 189 5.05 12.46 5.33
CA PRO A 189 5.52 11.15 5.74
C PRO A 189 4.35 10.21 6.01
N ILE A 190 4.66 8.91 6.01
CA ILE A 190 3.83 7.86 6.60
C ILE A 190 4.56 7.33 7.83
N HIS A 191 3.83 6.97 8.85
CA HIS A 191 4.37 6.26 9.99
C HIS A 191 3.93 4.80 9.96
N TYR A 192 4.77 3.91 10.47
CA TYR A 192 4.37 2.52 10.69
C TYR A 192 4.96 1.97 11.99
N ARG A 193 4.36 0.89 12.46
CA ARG A 193 4.79 0.14 13.63
C ARG A 193 4.48 -1.34 13.41
N VAL A 194 5.39 -2.21 13.83
CA VAL A 194 5.16 -3.66 13.89
C VAL A 194 5.13 -4.07 15.36
N ASP A 195 4.04 -4.71 15.77
CA ASP A 195 3.82 -5.20 17.11
C ASP A 195 3.64 -6.72 17.10
N ARG A 196 4.15 -7.39 18.11
CA ARG A 196 3.84 -8.81 18.36
C ARG A 196 2.44 -8.93 18.92
N PRO A 197 1.70 -9.99 18.56
CA PRO A 197 0.44 -10.27 19.24
C PRO A 197 0.70 -10.50 20.73
N THR A 198 -0.14 -9.89 21.57
CA THR A 198 -0.14 -10.11 23.03
C THR A 198 -0.75 -11.47 23.35
#